data_b2cbd44efa361dddb611a9699f46b3a4
#
_entry.id   b2cbd44efa361dddb611a9699f46b3a4
#
_cell.length_a   1.000
_cell.length_b   1.000
_cell.length_c   1.000
_cell.angle_alpha   90.00
_cell.angle_beta   90.00
_cell.angle_gamma   90.00
#
_symmetry.space_group_name_H-M   'P 1'
#
loop_
_entity.id
_entity.type
_entity.pdbx_description
1 polymer ?
#
loop_
_entity_poly.entity_id
_entity_poly.type
_entity_poly.pdbx_seq_one_letter_code
_entity_poly.pdbx_strand_id
1 'polypeptide(L)'
;MKFVCPVCGYVEEFDGEELPADFKCPQCGVPGERFIKQAEAEMTWAAEHVVGVGKLPEVPEDIVCDLRANFEGECSEVGMYLAMSRVAFREGYPEIGLYWEKAALEEAEHAAKFAELLGEVVTDSTKKNLEMRVEAENGATAGKTDLAKRAKAAGLDAIHDTVHE
;
A
#
# COMPACT_ATOMS: atom_id res chain seq x y z
N MET A 1 -17.05 21.66 16.14
CA MET A 1 -15.79 22.14 15.52
C MET A 1 -14.61 21.81 16.44
N LYS A 2 -13.41 21.66 15.89
CA LYS A 2 -12.20 21.38 16.67
C LYS A 2 -11.33 22.62 16.82
N PHE A 3 -10.86 22.87 18.02
CA PHE A 3 -9.96 23.99 18.33
C PHE A 3 -8.69 23.42 18.95
N VAL A 4 -7.54 23.75 18.37
CA VAL A 4 -6.23 23.23 18.78
C VAL A 4 -5.47 24.26 19.56
N CYS A 5 -4.99 23.89 20.75
CA CYS A 5 -4.10 24.74 21.52
C CYS A 5 -2.73 24.85 20.85
N PRO A 6 -2.24 26.04 20.48
CA PRO A 6 -0.95 26.20 19.79
C PRO A 6 0.25 25.96 20.70
N VAL A 7 0.03 25.85 22.02
CA VAL A 7 1.11 25.68 22.98
C VAL A 7 1.35 24.21 23.35
N CYS A 8 0.29 23.42 23.59
CA CYS A 8 0.42 22.03 24.04
C CYS A 8 -0.24 20.99 23.16
N GLY A 9 -0.90 21.42 22.07
CA GLY A 9 -1.58 20.50 21.14
C GLY A 9 -2.92 19.95 21.64
N TYR A 10 -3.40 20.37 22.80
CA TYR A 10 -4.71 19.95 23.30
C TYR A 10 -5.82 20.32 22.30
N VAL A 11 -6.74 19.40 22.05
CA VAL A 11 -7.87 19.59 21.13
C VAL A 11 -9.17 19.67 21.93
N GLU A 12 -9.89 20.79 21.78
CA GLU A 12 -11.24 20.98 22.32
C GLU A 12 -12.26 20.80 21.20
N GLU A 13 -13.28 19.96 21.44
CA GLU A 13 -14.43 19.83 20.55
C GLU A 13 -15.58 20.67 21.08
N PHE A 14 -15.99 21.69 20.33
CA PHE A 14 -17.02 22.63 20.74
C PHE A 14 -18.02 22.87 19.59
N ASP A 15 -19.32 22.90 19.92
CA ASP A 15 -20.39 23.03 18.96
C ASP A 15 -20.67 24.47 18.50
N GLY A 16 -19.80 25.42 18.85
CA GLY A 16 -19.88 26.83 18.46
C GLY A 16 -18.82 27.21 17.44
N GLU A 17 -18.99 28.38 16.84
CA GLU A 17 -18.00 28.95 15.90
C GLU A 17 -16.76 29.49 16.62
N GLU A 18 -16.88 29.84 17.88
CA GLU A 18 -15.80 30.36 18.73
C GLU A 18 -15.90 29.73 20.13
N LEU A 19 -14.75 29.56 20.77
CA LEU A 19 -14.69 29.11 22.16
C LEU A 19 -15.24 30.20 23.09
N PRO A 20 -15.82 29.84 24.25
CA PRO A 20 -16.26 30.83 25.24
C PRO A 20 -15.12 31.76 25.64
N ALA A 21 -15.43 33.06 25.86
CA ALA A 21 -14.43 34.10 26.16
C ALA A 21 -13.60 33.84 27.44
N ASP A 22 -14.16 33.06 28.35
CA ASP A 22 -13.50 32.65 29.60
C ASP A 22 -12.82 31.27 29.51
N PHE A 23 -12.88 30.60 28.36
CA PHE A 23 -12.26 29.30 28.14
C PHE A 23 -10.74 29.38 28.29
N LYS A 24 -10.18 28.41 29.01
CA LYS A 24 -8.74 28.22 29.15
C LYS A 24 -8.38 26.78 28.90
N CYS A 25 -7.25 26.58 28.24
CA CYS A 25 -6.74 25.24 27.96
C CYS A 25 -6.62 24.44 29.28
N PRO A 26 -7.25 23.27 29.40
CA PRO A 26 -7.18 22.48 30.66
C PRO A 26 -5.80 21.89 30.93
N GLN A 27 -4.93 21.81 29.89
CA GLN A 27 -3.57 21.31 30.05
C GLN A 27 -2.54 22.38 30.40
N CYS A 28 -2.60 23.56 29.74
CA CYS A 28 -1.53 24.56 29.88
C CYS A 28 -2.03 25.96 30.29
N GLY A 29 -3.34 26.15 30.48
CA GLY A 29 -3.94 27.40 30.94
C GLY A 29 -3.98 28.55 29.92
N VAL A 30 -3.56 28.31 28.68
CA VAL A 30 -3.60 29.36 27.63
C VAL A 30 -5.05 29.77 27.35
N PRO A 31 -5.34 31.08 27.16
CA PRO A 31 -6.69 31.56 26.85
C PRO A 31 -7.23 30.99 25.54
N GLY A 32 -8.57 30.77 25.49
CA GLY A 32 -9.27 30.21 24.30
C GLY A 32 -9.12 31.04 23.03
N GLU A 33 -8.98 32.34 23.14
CA GLU A 33 -8.72 33.27 22.05
C GLU A 33 -7.45 32.94 21.21
N ARG A 34 -6.52 32.17 21.79
CA ARG A 34 -5.29 31.74 21.14
C ARG A 34 -5.44 30.39 20.41
N PHE A 35 -6.53 29.69 20.63
CA PHE A 35 -6.77 28.42 19.96
C PHE A 35 -6.94 28.61 18.47
N ILE A 36 -6.38 27.69 17.70
CA ILE A 36 -6.51 27.67 16.26
C ILE A 36 -7.72 26.82 15.92
N LYS A 37 -8.73 27.44 15.30
CA LYS A 37 -9.87 26.71 14.74
C LYS A 37 -9.34 25.79 13.67
N GLN A 38 -9.42 24.50 13.92
CA GLN A 38 -9.19 23.50 12.89
C GLN A 38 -10.45 23.50 12.04
N ALA A 39 -10.40 24.18 10.90
CA ALA A 39 -11.37 23.92 9.86
C ALA A 39 -11.34 22.41 9.65
N GLU A 40 -12.50 21.74 9.65
CA GLU A 40 -12.61 20.48 8.95
C GLU A 40 -12.25 20.81 7.50
N ALA A 41 -10.96 20.71 7.20
CA ALA A 41 -10.55 20.60 5.83
C ALA A 41 -11.21 19.30 5.39
N GLU A 42 -12.30 19.39 4.62
CA GLU A 42 -12.61 18.34 3.70
C GLU A 42 -11.29 18.08 2.99
N MET A 43 -10.66 16.95 3.32
CA MET A 43 -9.47 16.52 2.61
C MET A 43 -9.93 16.28 1.18
N THR A 44 -9.88 17.33 0.37
CA THR A 44 -10.04 17.21 -1.06
C THR A 44 -8.77 16.52 -1.54
N TRP A 45 -8.85 15.23 -1.71
CA TRP A 45 -7.84 14.48 -2.43
C TRP A 45 -7.67 15.13 -3.81
N ALA A 46 -6.46 15.23 -4.30
CA ALA A 46 -6.19 15.76 -5.65
C ALA A 46 -6.88 14.90 -6.73
N ALA A 47 -7.22 13.66 -6.42
CA ALA A 47 -8.07 12.77 -7.20
C ALA A 47 -8.80 11.79 -6.27
N GLU A 48 -10.03 11.41 -6.61
CA GLU A 48 -10.68 10.26 -6.01
C GLU A 48 -9.95 8.99 -6.47
N HIS A 49 -9.54 8.15 -5.51
CA HIS A 49 -9.00 6.83 -5.81
C HIS A 49 -10.15 5.90 -6.18
N VAL A 50 -10.47 5.84 -7.46
CA VAL A 50 -11.51 4.95 -8.00
C VAL A 50 -10.83 3.75 -8.64
N VAL A 51 -11.17 2.55 -8.16
CA VAL A 51 -10.67 1.31 -8.76
C VAL A 51 -11.19 1.18 -10.18
N GLY A 52 -10.27 0.99 -11.14
CA GLY A 52 -10.61 0.74 -12.53
C GLY A 52 -10.75 1.99 -13.41
N VAL A 53 -10.16 3.11 -13.03
CA VAL A 53 -10.08 4.33 -13.88
C VAL A 53 -9.54 3.99 -15.27
N GLY A 54 -8.55 3.09 -15.39
CA GLY A 54 -7.97 2.66 -16.65
C GLY A 54 -8.94 1.92 -17.59
N LYS A 55 -10.12 1.53 -17.11
CA LYS A 55 -11.16 0.89 -17.94
C LYS A 55 -12.17 1.87 -18.50
N LEU A 56 -12.08 3.14 -18.17
CA LEU A 56 -12.97 4.16 -18.70
C LEU A 56 -12.73 4.35 -20.21
N PRO A 57 -13.80 4.52 -21.02
CA PRO A 57 -13.68 4.58 -22.47
C PRO A 57 -12.81 5.73 -23.01
N GLU A 58 -12.64 6.79 -22.21
CA GLU A 58 -11.83 7.95 -22.54
C GLU A 58 -10.33 7.75 -22.30
N VAL A 59 -9.91 6.66 -21.64
CA VAL A 59 -8.48 6.40 -21.36
C VAL A 59 -7.83 5.76 -22.58
N PRO A 60 -6.79 6.39 -23.17
CA PRO A 60 -6.08 5.84 -24.30
C PRO A 60 -5.40 4.49 -23.97
N GLU A 61 -5.41 3.57 -24.93
CA GLU A 61 -4.84 2.22 -24.74
C GLU A 61 -3.34 2.23 -24.46
N ASP A 62 -2.59 3.18 -25.00
CA ASP A 62 -1.15 3.34 -24.71
C ASP A 62 -0.91 3.69 -23.23
N ILE A 63 -1.76 4.52 -22.63
CA ILE A 63 -1.70 4.81 -21.19
C ILE A 63 -2.00 3.54 -20.38
N VAL A 64 -2.99 2.75 -20.78
CA VAL A 64 -3.31 1.48 -20.10
C VAL A 64 -2.16 0.48 -20.22
N CYS A 65 -1.50 0.39 -21.37
CA CYS A 65 -0.31 -0.42 -21.56
C CYS A 65 0.83 0.01 -20.63
N ASP A 66 1.08 1.31 -20.49
CA ASP A 66 2.11 1.84 -19.61
C ASP A 66 1.77 1.56 -18.13
N LEU A 67 0.50 1.68 -17.73
CA LEU A 67 0.07 1.30 -16.37
C LEU A 67 0.31 -0.18 -16.08
N ARG A 68 0.04 -1.08 -17.04
CA ARG A 68 0.34 -2.52 -16.87
C ARG A 68 1.84 -2.78 -16.75
N ALA A 69 2.66 -2.15 -17.60
CA ALA A 69 4.10 -2.30 -17.55
C ALA A 69 4.68 -1.82 -16.22
N ASN A 70 4.20 -0.70 -15.70
CA ASN A 70 4.59 -0.21 -14.38
C ASN A 70 4.14 -1.18 -13.27
N PHE A 71 2.90 -1.64 -13.27
CA PHE A 71 2.40 -2.64 -12.31
C PHE A 71 3.27 -3.90 -12.28
N GLU A 72 3.60 -4.46 -13.43
CA GLU A 72 4.45 -5.66 -13.56
C GLU A 72 5.89 -5.38 -13.08
N GLY A 73 6.43 -4.21 -13.41
CA GLY A 73 7.75 -3.75 -12.96
C GLY A 73 7.83 -3.70 -11.45
N GLU A 74 6.94 -2.96 -10.81
CA GLU A 74 6.89 -2.81 -9.34
C GLU A 74 6.70 -4.16 -8.63
N CYS A 75 5.80 -5.02 -9.12
CA CYS A 75 5.65 -6.38 -8.58
C CYS A 75 6.95 -7.19 -8.64
N SER A 76 7.73 -7.04 -9.72
CA SER A 76 9.01 -7.70 -9.89
C SER A 76 10.06 -7.14 -8.93
N GLU A 77 10.08 -5.83 -8.74
CA GLU A 77 11.02 -5.15 -7.84
C GLU A 77 10.81 -5.53 -6.38
N VAL A 78 9.57 -5.73 -5.93
CA VAL A 78 9.28 -6.28 -4.59
C VAL A 78 10.06 -7.59 -4.36
N GLY A 79 9.96 -8.54 -5.28
CA GLY A 79 10.65 -9.82 -5.18
C GLY A 79 12.17 -9.69 -5.24
N MET A 80 12.68 -8.85 -6.15
CA MET A 80 14.10 -8.59 -6.29
C MET A 80 14.72 -7.96 -5.04
N TYR A 81 14.08 -6.94 -4.48
CA TYR A 81 14.61 -6.23 -3.30
C TYR A 81 14.57 -7.11 -2.06
N LEU A 82 13.54 -7.93 -1.87
CA LEU A 82 13.52 -8.92 -0.80
C LEU A 82 14.63 -9.96 -0.96
N ALA A 83 14.93 -10.38 -2.19
CA ALA A 83 16.06 -11.29 -2.44
C ALA A 83 17.41 -10.62 -2.15
N MET A 84 17.58 -9.35 -2.55
CA MET A 84 18.78 -8.54 -2.24
C MET A 84 18.95 -8.34 -0.74
N SER A 85 17.87 -8.11 0.01
CA SER A 85 17.88 -8.06 1.46
C SER A 85 18.45 -9.34 2.08
N ARG A 86 17.94 -10.50 1.64
CA ARG A 86 18.43 -11.81 2.13
C ARG A 86 19.91 -12.03 1.82
N VAL A 87 20.40 -11.57 0.68
CA VAL A 87 21.84 -11.62 0.33
C VAL A 87 22.63 -10.75 1.29
N ALA A 88 22.23 -9.50 1.50
CA ALA A 88 22.92 -8.56 2.38
C ALA A 88 23.02 -9.09 3.82
N PHE A 89 21.95 -9.67 4.36
CA PHE A 89 21.98 -10.30 5.68
C PHE A 89 22.96 -11.48 5.75
N ARG A 90 23.00 -12.34 4.72
CA ARG A 90 23.97 -13.46 4.66
C ARG A 90 25.41 -13.00 4.57
N GLU A 91 25.66 -11.85 3.94
CA GLU A 91 27.00 -11.25 3.82
C GLU A 91 27.40 -10.43 5.07
N GLY A 92 26.50 -10.24 6.03
CA GLY A 92 26.76 -9.52 7.27
C GLY A 92 26.56 -8.00 7.18
N TYR A 93 25.74 -7.53 6.25
CA TYR A 93 25.36 -6.12 6.07
C TYR A 93 23.89 -5.88 6.47
N PRO A 94 23.53 -5.97 7.75
CA PRO A 94 22.14 -5.91 8.19
C PRO A 94 21.47 -4.56 7.87
N GLU A 95 22.21 -3.44 7.92
CA GLU A 95 21.69 -2.12 7.58
C GLU A 95 21.28 -2.01 6.10
N ILE A 96 22.02 -2.68 5.21
CA ILE A 96 21.69 -2.76 3.78
C ILE A 96 20.51 -3.70 3.56
N GLY A 97 20.47 -4.80 4.32
CA GLY A 97 19.31 -5.72 4.32
C GLY A 97 18.02 -5.02 4.68
N LEU A 98 18.01 -4.25 5.78
CA LEU A 98 16.85 -3.45 6.21
C LEU A 98 16.47 -2.37 5.19
N TYR A 99 17.44 -1.74 4.54
CA TYR A 99 17.16 -0.78 3.47
C TYR A 99 16.38 -1.43 2.31
N TRP A 100 16.82 -2.61 1.85
CA TRP A 100 16.13 -3.32 0.78
C TRP A 100 14.74 -3.82 1.18
N GLU A 101 14.52 -4.24 2.43
CA GLU A 101 13.18 -4.58 2.92
C GLU A 101 12.23 -3.38 2.87
N LYS A 102 12.72 -2.21 3.30
CA LYS A 102 11.95 -0.98 3.23
C LYS A 102 11.62 -0.60 1.78
N ALA A 103 12.60 -0.64 0.88
CA ALA A 103 12.40 -0.36 -0.54
C ALA A 103 11.35 -1.32 -1.14
N ALA A 104 11.41 -2.62 -0.83
CA ALA A 104 10.41 -3.58 -1.30
C ALA A 104 8.98 -3.23 -0.87
N LEU A 105 8.79 -2.68 0.34
CA LEU A 105 7.48 -2.21 0.79
C LEU A 105 7.03 -0.94 0.07
N GLU A 106 7.95 -0.05 -0.29
CA GLU A 106 7.66 1.13 -1.10
C GLU A 106 7.19 0.73 -2.50
N GLU A 107 7.85 -0.24 -3.15
CA GLU A 107 7.42 -0.76 -4.46
C GLU A 107 6.09 -1.53 -4.38
N ALA A 108 5.82 -2.21 -3.26
CA ALA A 108 4.51 -2.84 -3.06
C ALA A 108 3.36 -1.81 -3.01
N GLU A 109 3.59 -0.63 -2.42
CA GLU A 109 2.64 0.49 -2.43
C GLU A 109 2.45 1.07 -3.84
N HIS A 110 3.53 1.19 -4.63
CA HIS A 110 3.44 1.62 -6.02
C HIS A 110 2.63 0.62 -6.86
N ALA A 111 2.95 -0.68 -6.74
CA ALA A 111 2.21 -1.74 -7.43
C ALA A 111 0.72 -1.72 -7.07
N ALA A 112 0.37 -1.52 -5.79
CA ALA A 112 -1.02 -1.45 -5.35
C ALA A 112 -1.77 -0.29 -6.02
N LYS A 113 -1.15 0.89 -6.13
CA LYS A 113 -1.74 2.05 -6.81
C LYS A 113 -2.00 1.79 -8.30
N PHE A 114 -1.04 1.19 -9.00
CA PHE A 114 -1.22 0.82 -10.40
C PHE A 114 -2.29 -0.26 -10.57
N ALA A 115 -2.35 -1.25 -9.67
CA ALA A 115 -3.39 -2.26 -9.67
C ALA A 115 -4.80 -1.66 -9.51
N GLU A 116 -4.96 -0.69 -8.61
CA GLU A 116 -6.22 0.03 -8.41
C GLU A 116 -6.61 0.83 -9.66
N LEU A 117 -5.69 1.58 -10.25
CA LEU A 117 -5.94 2.33 -11.49
C LEU A 117 -6.37 1.41 -12.63
N LEU A 118 -5.72 0.27 -12.81
CA LEU A 118 -6.07 -0.71 -13.82
C LEU A 118 -7.41 -1.40 -13.54
N GLY A 119 -7.69 -1.75 -12.27
CA GLY A 119 -8.87 -2.53 -11.88
C GLY A 119 -8.94 -3.91 -12.52
N GLU A 120 -7.83 -4.45 -13.03
CA GLU A 120 -7.77 -5.75 -13.71
C GLU A 120 -7.61 -6.90 -12.72
N VAL A 121 -6.78 -6.70 -11.69
CA VAL A 121 -6.44 -7.71 -10.68
C VAL A 121 -7.12 -7.45 -9.32
N VAL A 122 -7.77 -6.30 -9.17
CA VAL A 122 -8.50 -5.87 -7.98
C VAL A 122 -9.80 -5.18 -8.37
N THR A 123 -10.82 -5.31 -7.51
CA THR A 123 -12.12 -4.63 -7.65
C THR A 123 -12.48 -3.93 -6.35
N ASP A 124 -13.47 -3.09 -6.36
CA ASP A 124 -14.07 -2.42 -5.19
C ASP A 124 -14.87 -3.35 -4.25
N SER A 125 -14.92 -4.65 -4.56
CA SER A 125 -15.63 -5.66 -3.78
C SER A 125 -14.68 -6.67 -3.15
N THR A 126 -14.55 -6.65 -1.83
CA THR A 126 -13.78 -7.65 -1.07
C THR A 126 -14.19 -9.10 -1.41
N LYS A 127 -15.49 -9.35 -1.52
CA LYS A 127 -16.00 -10.69 -1.88
C LYS A 127 -15.49 -11.12 -3.25
N LYS A 128 -15.61 -10.26 -4.25
CA LYS A 128 -15.17 -10.55 -5.61
C LYS A 128 -13.66 -10.74 -5.69
N ASN A 129 -12.89 -9.94 -4.96
CA ASN A 129 -11.44 -10.08 -4.88
C ASN A 129 -11.03 -11.43 -4.29
N LEU A 130 -11.74 -11.91 -3.25
CA LEU A 130 -11.51 -13.24 -2.69
C LEU A 130 -11.83 -14.36 -3.68
N GLU A 131 -12.97 -14.28 -4.38
CA GLU A 131 -13.37 -15.26 -5.40
C GLU A 131 -12.31 -15.35 -6.53
N MET A 132 -11.86 -14.22 -7.04
CA MET A 132 -10.80 -14.16 -8.05
C MET A 132 -9.48 -14.76 -7.56
N ARG A 133 -9.11 -14.55 -6.30
CA ARG A 133 -7.85 -15.10 -5.75
C ARG A 133 -7.93 -16.59 -5.52
N VAL A 134 -9.03 -17.12 -5.00
CA VAL A 134 -9.22 -18.57 -4.84
C VAL A 134 -9.04 -19.28 -6.17
N GLU A 135 -9.63 -18.77 -7.24
CA GLU A 135 -9.52 -19.36 -8.58
C GLU A 135 -8.07 -19.31 -9.13
N ALA A 136 -7.41 -18.14 -8.98
CA ALA A 136 -6.04 -17.96 -9.43
C ALA A 136 -5.03 -18.83 -8.64
N GLU A 137 -5.17 -18.92 -7.32
CA GLU A 137 -4.30 -19.75 -6.47
C GLU A 137 -4.44 -21.24 -6.79
N ASN A 138 -5.65 -21.68 -7.10
CA ASN A 138 -5.88 -23.08 -7.52
C ASN A 138 -5.12 -23.41 -8.81
N GLY A 139 -5.14 -22.53 -9.81
CA GLY A 139 -4.36 -22.67 -11.03
C GLY A 139 -2.85 -22.59 -10.81
N ALA A 140 -2.38 -21.64 -9.99
CA ALA A 140 -0.97 -21.46 -9.68
C ALA A 140 -0.38 -22.68 -8.94
N THR A 141 -1.13 -23.28 -8.02
CA THR A 141 -0.73 -24.48 -7.29
C THR A 141 -0.49 -25.69 -8.21
N ALA A 142 -1.34 -25.87 -9.22
CA ALA A 142 -1.16 -26.93 -10.21
C ALA A 142 0.14 -26.73 -11.02
N GLY A 143 0.46 -25.51 -11.43
CA GLY A 143 1.69 -25.18 -12.15
C GLY A 143 2.95 -25.38 -11.32
N LYS A 144 2.93 -24.96 -10.06
CA LYS A 144 4.04 -25.18 -9.11
C LYS A 144 4.28 -26.67 -8.86
N THR A 145 3.20 -27.44 -8.68
CA THR A 145 3.29 -28.91 -8.51
C THR A 145 3.95 -29.58 -9.72
N ASP A 146 3.59 -29.19 -10.93
CA ASP A 146 4.24 -29.74 -12.15
C ASP A 146 5.72 -29.35 -12.21
N LEU A 147 6.06 -28.10 -11.94
CA LEU A 147 7.47 -27.63 -11.89
C LEU A 147 8.28 -28.43 -10.85
N ALA A 148 7.75 -28.61 -9.65
CA ALA A 148 8.41 -29.38 -8.60
C ALA A 148 8.69 -30.83 -9.05
N LYS A 149 7.71 -31.52 -9.67
CA LYS A 149 7.90 -32.88 -10.20
C LYS A 149 8.99 -32.93 -11.28
N ARG A 150 9.02 -32.01 -12.21
CA ARG A 150 10.06 -31.93 -13.25
C ARG A 150 11.43 -31.66 -12.66
N ALA A 151 11.54 -30.78 -11.69
CA ALA A 151 12.79 -30.48 -10.98
C ALA A 151 13.32 -31.73 -10.27
N LYS A 152 12.45 -32.48 -9.58
CA LYS A 152 12.83 -33.75 -8.92
C LYS A 152 13.33 -34.80 -9.91
N ALA A 153 12.62 -34.97 -11.02
CA ALA A 153 13.01 -35.91 -12.08
C ALA A 153 14.37 -35.58 -12.72
N ALA A 154 14.74 -34.28 -12.72
CA ALA A 154 16.02 -33.77 -13.21
C ALA A 154 17.14 -33.79 -12.15
N GLY A 155 16.88 -34.24 -10.92
CA GLY A 155 17.85 -34.25 -9.80
C GLY A 155 18.15 -32.86 -9.21
N LEU A 156 17.24 -31.89 -9.41
CA LEU A 156 17.38 -30.50 -8.95
C LEU A 156 16.65 -30.30 -7.61
N ASP A 157 17.12 -30.96 -6.56
CA ASP A 157 16.47 -31.02 -5.26
C ASP A 157 16.24 -29.62 -4.65
N ALA A 158 17.20 -28.71 -4.75
CA ALA A 158 17.05 -27.36 -4.21
C ALA A 158 15.89 -26.58 -4.88
N ILE A 159 15.67 -26.77 -6.18
CA ILE A 159 14.53 -26.16 -6.90
C ILE A 159 13.24 -26.87 -6.48
N HIS A 160 13.23 -28.21 -6.44
CA HIS A 160 12.08 -28.98 -6.00
C HIS A 160 11.60 -28.53 -4.63
N ASP A 161 12.50 -28.49 -3.64
CA ASP A 161 12.16 -28.19 -2.24
C ASP A 161 11.63 -26.76 -2.09
N THR A 162 12.24 -25.78 -2.80
CA THR A 162 11.77 -24.38 -2.77
C THR A 162 10.39 -24.18 -3.40
N VAL A 163 10.06 -24.94 -4.45
CA VAL A 163 8.79 -24.78 -5.17
C VAL A 163 7.66 -25.59 -4.51
N HIS A 164 8.01 -26.62 -3.73
CA HIS A 164 7.03 -27.49 -3.08
C HIS A 164 6.51 -26.93 -1.75
N GLU A 165 7.18 -25.91 -1.17
CA GLU A 165 6.69 -25.18 0.00
C GLU A 165 5.38 -24.42 -0.31
#